data_915448ba756a885be4e81a57e1c449a2
#
_entry.id   915448ba756a885be4e81a57e1c449a2
#
_cell.length_a   1.000
_cell.length_b   1.000
_cell.length_c   1.000
_cell.angle_alpha   90.00
_cell.angle_beta   90.00
_cell.angle_gamma   90.00
#
_symmetry.space_group_name_H-M   'P 1'
#
loop_
_entity.id
_entity.type
_entity.pdbx_description
1 polymer ?
#
loop_
_entity_poly.entity_id
_entity_poly.type
_entity_poly.pdbx_seq_one_letter_code
_entity_poly.pdbx_strand_id
1 'polypeptide(L)'
;VKELNNKHLQESHTWTIKDLLGPFPDKEMRVEWDQRIKDNDPLRHFYWEEYTRMKKGKPLPQYFDSYKKVFESFLQIKIGLATVADLKVSDLTAQHCKTYIIPALENSGKKGKRSYKTLVAMRSMFNKLMKHAKVCGCIRENPMSDIVIERPFNDDLENKPQKEKLSTDFIHDIEKLLPKSVVLAYKFACSTGLRAGEQRALTWEDIDFKMFEVTVNKAAKIKVEGGVGRVKTRTSNRTVPIKNTLMKELQELYIKQGRPAQTHLVFGTKYNTMVNTSTWREQLQKVVRQLSNKNLTWHDLRHYYASKMLEFYGNDVWTVSNLMGHSDIAITQRTYGHWMQDLARKQKLQNDMSQINF
;
A
#
# COMPACT_ATOMS: atom_id res chain seq x y z
N VAL A 1 2.44 44.48 9.79
CA VAL A 1 2.26 43.03 10.10
C VAL A 1 0.93 42.78 10.81
N LYS A 2 0.54 43.57 11.87
CA LYS A 2 -0.77 43.42 12.57
C LYS A 2 -1.97 43.78 11.66
N GLU A 3 -1.89 44.82 10.84
CA GLU A 3 -2.98 45.21 9.92
C GLU A 3 -3.15 44.21 8.76
N LEU A 4 -2.07 43.71 8.19
CA LEU A 4 -2.11 42.64 7.21
C LEU A 4 -2.73 41.35 7.78
N ASN A 5 -2.40 40.99 9.04
CA ASN A 5 -3.01 39.86 9.72
C ASN A 5 -4.52 40.01 9.94
N ASN A 6 -4.99 41.24 10.28
CA ASN A 6 -6.42 41.50 10.51
C ASN A 6 -7.24 41.46 9.21
N LYS A 7 -6.71 42.00 8.09
CA LYS A 7 -7.38 41.94 6.79
C LYS A 7 -7.52 40.51 6.29
N HIS A 8 -6.47 39.69 6.44
CA HIS A 8 -6.49 38.28 6.08
C HIS A 8 -7.35 37.41 7.00
N LEU A 9 -7.53 37.77 8.27
CA LEU A 9 -8.47 37.09 9.16
C LEU A 9 -9.93 37.34 8.76
N GLN A 10 -10.27 38.55 8.29
CA GLN A 10 -11.62 38.84 7.78
C GLN A 10 -11.91 38.07 6.47
N GLU A 11 -10.97 37.97 5.55
CA GLU A 11 -11.13 37.24 4.31
C GLU A 11 -11.26 35.73 4.54
N SER A 12 -10.57 35.16 5.53
CA SER A 12 -10.60 33.71 5.80
C SER A 12 -11.95 33.21 6.32
N HIS A 13 -12.79 34.06 6.88
CA HIS A 13 -14.16 33.70 7.32
C HIS A 13 -15.12 33.41 6.15
N THR A 14 -14.80 33.83 4.95
CA THR A 14 -15.62 33.60 3.75
C THR A 14 -15.18 32.39 2.93
N TRP A 15 -14.07 31.74 3.30
CA TRP A 15 -13.52 30.65 2.53
C TRP A 15 -14.44 29.44 2.50
N THR A 16 -14.61 28.89 1.31
CA THR A 16 -15.21 27.58 1.10
C THR A 16 -14.19 26.46 1.36
N ILE A 17 -14.67 25.24 1.42
CA ILE A 17 -13.79 24.06 1.51
C ILE A 17 -12.80 24.02 0.34
N LYS A 18 -13.24 24.39 -0.86
CA LYS A 18 -12.41 24.45 -2.05
C LYS A 18 -11.31 25.51 -1.94
N ASP A 19 -11.64 26.70 -1.43
CA ASP A 19 -10.68 27.78 -1.21
C ASP A 19 -9.63 27.38 -0.17
N LEU A 20 -10.06 26.76 0.93
CA LEU A 20 -9.17 26.26 1.97
C LEU A 20 -8.18 25.20 1.45
N LEU A 21 -8.63 24.31 0.56
CA LEU A 21 -7.73 23.31 -0.06
C LEU A 21 -6.69 23.96 -0.95
N GLY A 22 -7.11 24.99 -1.69
CA GLY A 22 -6.30 25.56 -2.76
C GLY A 22 -6.12 24.62 -3.97
N PRO A 23 -5.37 25.05 -4.97
CA PRO A 23 -5.06 24.24 -6.15
C PRO A 23 -4.13 23.08 -5.76
N PHE A 24 -4.41 21.87 -6.31
CA PHE A 24 -3.48 20.75 -6.17
C PHE A 24 -2.30 20.95 -7.14
N PRO A 25 -1.04 20.92 -6.64
CA PRO A 25 0.09 21.28 -7.49
C PRO A 25 0.36 20.23 -8.57
N ASP A 26 0.33 20.65 -9.82
CA ASP A 26 0.88 19.93 -10.96
C ASP A 26 2.42 19.99 -10.99
N LYS A 27 3.05 19.58 -12.07
CA LYS A 27 4.51 19.57 -12.17
C LYS A 27 5.12 20.97 -12.17
N GLU A 28 4.50 21.91 -12.87
CA GLU A 28 4.97 23.29 -13.02
C GLU A 28 4.81 24.05 -11.71
N MET A 29 3.64 23.97 -11.08
CA MET A 29 3.39 24.55 -9.76
C MET A 29 4.33 23.99 -8.69
N ARG A 30 4.75 22.73 -8.78
CA ARG A 30 5.72 22.17 -7.82
C ARG A 30 7.09 22.82 -7.94
N VAL A 31 7.50 23.22 -9.16
CA VAL A 31 8.74 23.97 -9.35
C VAL A 31 8.61 25.39 -8.76
N GLU A 32 7.49 26.06 -9.01
CA GLU A 32 7.18 27.35 -8.40
C GLU A 32 7.13 27.26 -6.87
N TRP A 33 6.46 26.26 -6.32
CA TRP A 33 6.37 26.04 -4.88
C TRP A 33 7.73 25.73 -4.25
N ASP A 34 8.60 25.01 -4.95
CA ASP A 34 9.97 24.80 -4.50
C ASP A 34 10.78 26.09 -4.42
N GLN A 35 10.54 27.03 -5.37
CA GLN A 35 11.16 28.33 -5.34
C GLN A 35 10.60 29.18 -4.20
N ARG A 36 9.26 29.22 -3.99
CA ARG A 36 8.62 29.92 -2.87
C ARG A 36 9.11 29.43 -1.50
N ILE A 37 9.40 28.11 -1.36
CA ILE A 37 10.00 27.57 -0.13
C ILE A 37 11.39 28.19 0.11
N LYS A 38 12.21 28.35 -0.92
CA LYS A 38 13.53 28.97 -0.81
C LYS A 38 13.45 30.45 -0.48
N ASP A 39 12.47 31.12 -1.10
CA ASP A 39 12.24 32.58 -0.94
C ASP A 39 11.48 32.91 0.35
N ASN A 40 11.13 31.88 1.15
CA ASN A 40 10.33 32.01 2.36
C ASN A 40 9.00 32.74 2.17
N ASP A 41 8.34 32.52 1.01
CA ASP A 41 7.06 33.10 0.59
C ASP A 41 5.90 32.08 0.76
N PRO A 42 5.21 32.03 1.92
CA PRO A 42 4.23 31.01 2.22
C PRO A 42 2.88 31.27 1.55
N LEU A 43 2.21 30.18 1.15
CA LEU A 43 0.79 30.18 0.79
C LEU A 43 -0.05 29.61 1.94
N ARG A 44 -1.31 30.05 2.07
CA ARG A 44 -2.22 29.63 3.16
C ARG A 44 -3.11 28.43 2.82
N HIS A 45 -2.90 27.79 1.69
CA HIS A 45 -3.70 26.64 1.29
C HIS A 45 -3.22 25.34 1.93
N PHE A 46 -4.17 24.44 2.23
CA PHE A 46 -3.88 23.15 2.84
C PHE A 46 -2.87 22.32 2.03
N TYR A 47 -3.01 22.30 0.71
CA TYR A 47 -2.07 21.55 -0.13
C TYR A 47 -0.66 22.12 -0.08
N TRP A 48 -0.51 23.44 0.05
CA TRP A 48 0.78 24.08 0.22
C TRP A 48 1.44 23.66 1.54
N GLU A 49 0.69 23.72 2.65
CA GLU A 49 1.22 23.35 3.95
C GLU A 49 1.63 21.89 4.01
N GLU A 50 0.79 20.98 3.51
CA GLU A 50 1.11 19.55 3.44
C GLU A 50 2.30 19.28 2.51
N TYR A 51 2.39 19.99 1.37
CA TYR A 51 3.53 19.91 0.47
C TYR A 51 4.83 20.34 1.16
N THR A 52 4.85 21.50 1.77
CA THR A 52 6.00 22.07 2.48
C THR A 52 6.43 21.17 3.65
N ARG A 53 5.45 20.71 4.45
CA ARG A 53 5.70 19.80 5.57
C ARG A 53 6.32 18.48 5.12
N MET A 54 5.86 17.92 4.02
CA MET A 54 6.34 16.63 3.53
C MET A 54 7.68 16.74 2.80
N LYS A 55 7.93 17.85 2.16
CA LYS A 55 9.14 18.02 1.34
C LYS A 55 10.38 18.28 2.19
N LYS A 56 10.39 19.21 3.14
CA LYS A 56 11.50 19.52 4.07
C LYS A 56 12.87 18.91 3.67
N GLY A 57 13.34 19.18 2.44
CA GLY A 57 14.59 18.65 1.89
C GLY A 57 14.59 17.17 1.49
N LYS A 58 13.41 16.52 1.42
CA LYS A 58 13.24 15.12 1.02
C LYS A 58 12.32 14.99 -0.20
N PRO A 59 12.43 13.91 -1.00
CA PRO A 59 11.47 13.63 -2.05
C PRO A 59 10.05 13.56 -1.50
N LEU A 60 9.08 14.13 -2.24
CA LEU A 60 7.68 14.13 -1.85
C LEU A 60 7.14 12.70 -1.77
N PRO A 61 6.49 12.31 -0.64
CA PRO A 61 5.95 10.96 -0.50
C PRO A 61 4.86 10.64 -1.54
N GLN A 62 4.82 9.40 -2.03
CA GLN A 62 3.80 8.95 -2.99
C GLN A 62 2.36 9.16 -2.52
N TYR A 63 2.12 9.08 -1.20
CA TYR A 63 0.78 9.26 -0.66
C TYR A 63 0.26 10.70 -0.75
N PHE A 64 1.13 11.69 -1.04
CA PHE A 64 0.66 13.07 -1.28
C PHE A 64 -0.35 13.14 -2.43
N ASP A 65 -0.11 12.40 -3.51
CA ASP A 65 -1.06 12.36 -4.64
C ASP A 65 -2.37 11.64 -4.30
N SER A 66 -2.38 10.84 -3.24
CA SER A 66 -3.63 10.25 -2.77
C SER A 66 -4.58 11.29 -2.16
N TYR A 67 -4.06 12.40 -1.65
CA TYR A 67 -4.88 13.53 -1.19
C TYR A 67 -5.75 14.07 -2.33
N LYS A 68 -5.17 14.28 -3.53
CA LYS A 68 -5.92 14.74 -4.69
C LYS A 68 -7.16 13.88 -4.93
N LYS A 69 -6.97 12.56 -5.06
CA LYS A 69 -8.07 11.62 -5.35
C LYS A 69 -9.15 11.60 -4.26
N VAL A 70 -8.74 11.68 -3.00
CA VAL A 70 -9.67 11.67 -1.87
C VAL A 70 -10.46 12.97 -1.84
N PHE A 71 -9.80 14.12 -1.94
CA PHE A 71 -10.48 15.41 -1.88
C PHE A 71 -11.32 15.69 -3.14
N GLU A 72 -10.87 15.33 -4.35
CA GLU A 72 -11.70 15.42 -5.56
C GLU A 72 -13.00 14.62 -5.42
N SER A 73 -12.90 13.39 -4.89
CA SER A 73 -14.08 12.58 -4.61
C SER A 73 -14.98 13.17 -3.52
N PHE A 74 -14.38 13.84 -2.54
CA PHE A 74 -15.07 14.47 -1.43
C PHE A 74 -15.77 15.78 -1.83
N LEU A 75 -15.10 16.63 -2.60
CA LEU A 75 -15.63 17.92 -3.03
C LEU A 75 -16.91 17.79 -3.88
N GLN A 76 -17.07 16.68 -4.60
CA GLN A 76 -18.23 16.41 -5.46
C GLN A 76 -19.45 15.85 -4.71
N ILE A 77 -19.34 15.59 -3.40
CA ILE A 77 -20.45 15.08 -2.60
C ILE A 77 -21.53 16.16 -2.48
N LYS A 78 -22.76 15.81 -2.86
CA LYS A 78 -23.91 16.70 -2.76
C LYS A 78 -24.48 16.71 -1.34
N ILE A 79 -24.76 17.90 -0.84
CA ILE A 79 -25.48 18.15 0.42
C ILE A 79 -26.62 19.11 0.08
N GLY A 80 -27.80 18.55 -0.13
CA GLY A 80 -28.93 19.32 -0.68
C GLY A 80 -28.63 19.80 -2.09
N LEU A 81 -28.73 21.12 -2.33
CA LEU A 81 -28.47 21.75 -3.64
C LEU A 81 -26.99 22.12 -3.84
N ALA A 82 -26.19 22.17 -2.77
CA ALA A 82 -24.79 22.51 -2.82
C ALA A 82 -23.87 21.27 -2.86
N THR A 83 -22.61 21.46 -3.20
CA THR A 83 -21.57 20.44 -3.02
C THR A 83 -20.73 20.76 -1.78
N VAL A 84 -20.00 19.76 -1.27
CA VAL A 84 -19.06 19.99 -0.16
C VAL A 84 -18.02 21.06 -0.54
N ALA A 85 -17.68 21.19 -1.82
CA ALA A 85 -16.74 22.21 -2.30
C ALA A 85 -17.21 23.64 -1.98
N ASP A 86 -18.50 23.88 -2.07
CA ASP A 86 -19.12 25.20 -1.97
C ASP A 86 -19.51 25.59 -0.54
N LEU A 87 -19.38 24.65 0.42
CA LEU A 87 -19.70 24.94 1.82
C LEU A 87 -18.68 25.91 2.41
N LYS A 88 -19.16 26.96 3.06
CA LYS A 88 -18.31 27.82 3.84
C LYS A 88 -17.76 27.06 5.05
N VAL A 89 -16.46 27.20 5.26
CA VAL A 89 -15.76 26.49 6.34
C VAL A 89 -16.28 26.94 7.70
N SER A 90 -16.61 28.26 7.85
CA SER A 90 -17.18 28.83 9.07
C SER A 90 -18.53 28.25 9.49
N ASP A 91 -19.30 27.75 8.54
CA ASP A 91 -20.65 27.25 8.78
C ASP A 91 -20.68 25.76 9.16
N LEU A 92 -19.51 25.10 9.09
CA LEU A 92 -19.38 23.69 9.42
C LEU A 92 -19.39 23.47 10.94
N THR A 93 -20.43 22.82 11.42
CA THR A 93 -20.54 22.35 12.81
C THR A 93 -20.26 20.85 12.90
N ALA A 94 -19.96 20.37 14.13
CA ALA A 94 -19.85 18.93 14.38
C ALA A 94 -21.12 18.15 13.97
N GLN A 95 -22.30 18.77 14.18
CA GLN A 95 -23.58 18.21 13.77
C GLN A 95 -23.69 18.09 12.25
N HIS A 96 -23.30 19.13 11.49
CA HIS A 96 -23.26 19.06 10.01
C HIS A 96 -22.33 17.95 9.53
N CYS A 97 -21.15 17.82 10.12
CA CYS A 97 -20.21 16.77 9.76
C CYS A 97 -20.76 15.38 10.04
N LYS A 98 -21.40 15.17 11.21
CA LYS A 98 -21.96 13.88 11.61
C LYS A 98 -23.19 13.49 10.78
N THR A 99 -24.08 14.45 10.50
CA THR A 99 -25.37 14.17 9.86
C THR A 99 -25.29 14.07 8.35
N TYR A 100 -24.41 14.86 7.73
CA TYR A 100 -24.38 14.96 6.26
C TYR A 100 -23.07 14.47 5.65
N ILE A 101 -21.91 14.93 6.17
CA ILE A 101 -20.62 14.67 5.54
C ILE A 101 -20.20 13.21 5.70
N ILE A 102 -20.23 12.67 6.91
CA ILE A 102 -19.79 11.28 7.16
C ILE A 102 -20.68 10.27 6.42
N PRO A 103 -22.03 10.34 6.47
CA PRO A 103 -22.89 9.44 5.69
C PRO A 103 -22.67 9.56 4.17
N ALA A 104 -22.45 10.79 3.68
CA ALA A 104 -22.17 11.01 2.27
C ALA A 104 -20.82 10.40 1.84
N LEU A 105 -19.78 10.52 2.69
CA LEU A 105 -18.51 9.82 2.49
C LEU A 105 -18.69 8.30 2.46
N GLU A 106 -19.46 7.76 3.40
CA GLU A 106 -19.74 6.33 3.49
C GLU A 106 -20.36 5.79 2.21
N ASN A 107 -21.34 6.51 1.66
CA ASN A 107 -22.09 6.11 0.48
C ASN A 107 -21.40 6.47 -0.86
N SER A 108 -20.27 7.18 -0.85
CA SER A 108 -19.58 7.64 -2.08
C SER A 108 -18.73 6.58 -2.77
N GLY A 109 -18.85 5.31 -2.40
CA GLY A 109 -18.11 4.21 -3.03
C GLY A 109 -18.66 3.85 -4.41
N LYS A 110 -17.79 3.49 -5.35
CA LYS A 110 -18.15 3.10 -6.73
C LYS A 110 -19.11 1.89 -6.80
N LYS A 111 -19.14 1.05 -5.76
CA LYS A 111 -19.93 -0.17 -5.65
C LYS A 111 -20.85 -0.16 -4.42
N GLY A 112 -21.26 1.01 -3.93
CA GLY A 112 -22.05 1.17 -2.71
C GLY A 112 -21.22 1.74 -1.55
N LYS A 113 -21.44 1.26 -0.34
CA LYS A 113 -20.74 1.76 0.86
C LYS A 113 -19.22 1.55 0.79
N ARG A 114 -18.46 2.53 1.25
CA ARG A 114 -17.00 2.40 1.40
C ARG A 114 -16.65 1.46 2.55
N SER A 115 -15.50 0.80 2.43
CA SER A 115 -15.00 -0.01 3.55
C SER A 115 -14.67 0.88 4.76
N TYR A 116 -14.84 0.35 5.97
CA TYR A 116 -14.50 1.02 7.23
C TYR A 116 -13.09 1.64 7.20
N LYS A 117 -12.08 0.88 6.75
CA LYS A 117 -10.69 1.39 6.65
C LYS A 117 -10.56 2.61 5.74
N THR A 118 -11.27 2.62 4.61
CA THR A 118 -11.28 3.75 3.68
C THR A 118 -11.97 4.95 4.31
N LEU A 119 -13.09 4.75 4.98
CA LEU A 119 -13.84 5.80 5.64
C LEU A 119 -13.03 6.45 6.77
N VAL A 120 -12.35 5.65 7.61
CA VAL A 120 -11.45 6.15 8.67
C VAL A 120 -10.30 6.96 8.06
N ALA A 121 -9.72 6.51 6.95
CA ALA A 121 -8.66 7.26 6.28
C ALA A 121 -9.16 8.60 5.73
N MET A 122 -10.35 8.62 5.09
CA MET A 122 -10.97 9.84 4.57
C MET A 122 -11.33 10.81 5.71
N ARG A 123 -11.91 10.31 6.79
CA ARG A 123 -12.19 11.11 8.00
C ARG A 123 -10.90 11.72 8.56
N SER A 124 -9.83 10.95 8.63
CA SER A 124 -8.54 11.44 9.11
C SER A 124 -7.98 12.57 8.23
N MET A 125 -8.13 12.46 6.91
CA MET A 125 -7.72 13.52 5.97
C MET A 125 -8.58 14.78 6.14
N PHE A 126 -9.89 14.62 6.28
CA PHE A 126 -10.79 15.75 6.52
C PHE A 126 -10.52 16.42 7.87
N ASN A 127 -10.23 15.64 8.92
CA ASN A 127 -9.82 16.18 10.20
C ASN A 127 -8.53 17.02 10.11
N LYS A 128 -7.57 16.63 9.25
CA LYS A 128 -6.38 17.46 9.00
C LYS A 128 -6.72 18.77 8.31
N LEU A 129 -7.65 18.73 7.34
CA LEU A 129 -8.12 19.96 6.68
C LEU A 129 -8.78 20.90 7.68
N MET A 130 -9.63 20.40 8.57
CA MET A 130 -10.27 21.22 9.61
C MET A 130 -9.28 21.74 10.65
N LYS A 131 -8.24 20.99 10.99
CA LYS A 131 -7.13 21.50 11.81
C LYS A 131 -6.42 22.67 11.14
N HIS A 132 -6.18 22.58 9.84
CA HIS A 132 -5.61 23.68 9.06
C HIS A 132 -6.55 24.89 9.05
N ALA A 133 -7.85 24.69 8.84
CA ALA A 133 -8.86 25.77 8.94
C ALA A 133 -8.81 26.52 10.28
N LYS A 134 -8.61 25.80 11.40
CA LYS A 134 -8.45 26.40 12.71
C LYS A 134 -7.16 27.24 12.78
N VAL A 135 -6.04 26.74 12.27
CA VAL A 135 -4.76 27.46 12.22
C VAL A 135 -4.88 28.73 11.37
N CYS A 136 -5.61 28.69 10.26
CA CYS A 136 -5.86 29.84 9.39
C CYS A 136 -6.90 30.84 9.97
N GLY A 137 -7.52 30.51 11.10
CA GLY A 137 -8.56 31.37 11.70
C GLY A 137 -9.93 31.30 11.03
N CYS A 138 -10.15 30.38 10.11
CA CYS A 138 -11.45 30.18 9.45
C CYS A 138 -12.52 29.67 10.40
N ILE A 139 -12.13 28.90 11.41
CA ILE A 139 -12.99 28.35 12.45
C ILE A 139 -12.33 28.44 13.82
N ARG A 140 -13.13 28.57 14.87
CA ARG A 140 -12.64 28.60 16.26
C ARG A 140 -12.34 27.19 16.78
N GLU A 141 -13.17 26.22 16.43
CA GLU A 141 -13.08 24.83 16.85
C GLU A 141 -13.14 23.89 15.66
N ASN A 142 -12.44 22.77 15.78
CA ASN A 142 -12.43 21.77 14.71
C ASN A 142 -13.70 20.89 14.82
N PRO A 143 -14.63 20.95 13.85
CA PRO A 143 -15.88 20.20 13.90
C PRO A 143 -15.69 18.68 13.76
N MET A 144 -14.47 18.24 13.43
CA MET A 144 -14.14 16.82 13.28
C MET A 144 -13.44 16.19 14.50
N SER A 145 -13.18 16.99 15.57
CA SER A 145 -12.40 16.53 16.73
C SER A 145 -12.98 15.26 17.35
N ASP A 146 -14.27 15.30 17.64
CA ASP A 146 -14.97 14.27 18.42
C ASP A 146 -15.75 13.29 17.56
N ILE A 147 -15.63 13.39 16.23
CA ILE A 147 -16.29 12.48 15.34
C ILE A 147 -15.48 11.18 15.24
N VAL A 148 -16.05 10.12 15.76
CA VAL A 148 -15.53 8.76 15.66
C VAL A 148 -16.31 8.02 14.58
N ILE A 149 -15.62 7.32 13.70
CA ILE A 149 -16.24 6.36 12.80
C ILE A 149 -16.39 5.05 13.56
N GLU A 150 -17.62 4.72 13.88
CA GLU A 150 -17.92 3.45 14.54
C GLU A 150 -17.64 2.29 13.59
N ARG A 151 -17.05 1.25 14.14
CA ARG A 151 -16.85 0.03 13.40
C ARG A 151 -18.19 -0.69 13.27
N PRO A 152 -18.65 -1.05 12.05
CA PRO A 152 -19.87 -1.82 11.90
C PRO A 152 -19.76 -3.12 12.70
N PHE A 153 -20.83 -3.46 13.44
CA PHE A 153 -20.90 -4.68 14.27
C PHE A 153 -20.60 -5.95 13.44
N ASN A 154 -21.00 -5.94 12.15
CA ASN A 154 -20.75 -7.04 11.21
C ASN A 154 -19.40 -6.93 10.44
N ASP A 155 -18.55 -5.95 10.73
CA ASP A 155 -17.18 -5.85 10.16
C ASP A 155 -16.18 -6.61 11.07
N ASP A 156 -16.68 -7.61 11.80
CA ASP A 156 -15.89 -8.49 12.62
C ASP A 156 -14.82 -9.15 11.76
N LEU A 157 -13.59 -9.11 12.27
CA LEU A 157 -12.44 -9.77 11.63
C LEU A 157 -12.70 -11.27 11.45
N GLU A 158 -13.64 -11.83 12.22
CA GLU A 158 -14.05 -13.23 12.19
C GLU A 158 -14.90 -13.58 10.96
N ASN A 159 -15.66 -12.63 10.38
CA ASN A 159 -16.53 -12.87 9.21
C ASN A 159 -15.92 -12.48 7.85
N LYS A 160 -14.69 -11.94 7.80
CA LYS A 160 -14.02 -11.89 6.50
C LYS A 160 -13.71 -13.30 6.07
N PRO A 161 -14.17 -13.73 4.86
CA PRO A 161 -13.79 -15.05 4.37
C PRO A 161 -12.29 -15.15 4.49
N GLN A 162 -11.85 -16.02 5.40
CA GLN A 162 -10.43 -16.29 5.60
C GLN A 162 -9.89 -16.67 4.23
N LYS A 163 -8.80 -16.03 3.81
CA LYS A 163 -8.19 -16.39 2.53
C LYS A 163 -7.82 -17.86 2.60
N GLU A 164 -8.46 -18.65 1.74
CA GLU A 164 -8.14 -20.06 1.61
C GLU A 164 -6.64 -20.22 1.33
N LYS A 165 -6.06 -21.21 1.98
CA LYS A 165 -4.69 -21.61 1.69
C LYS A 165 -4.62 -22.16 0.27
N LEU A 166 -3.71 -21.63 -0.53
CA LEU A 166 -3.47 -22.12 -1.88
C LEU A 166 -2.79 -23.50 -1.82
N SER A 167 -3.34 -24.48 -2.51
CA SER A 167 -2.73 -25.79 -2.63
C SER A 167 -1.49 -25.74 -3.52
N THR A 168 -0.55 -26.65 -3.28
CA THR A 168 0.66 -26.76 -4.10
C THR A 168 0.30 -27.14 -5.55
N ASP A 169 -0.68 -28.02 -5.73
CA ASP A 169 -1.13 -28.46 -7.06
C ASP A 169 -1.69 -27.28 -7.86
N PHE A 170 -2.53 -26.44 -7.26
CA PHE A 170 -3.07 -25.25 -7.91
C PHE A 170 -1.97 -24.26 -8.32
N ILE A 171 -0.93 -24.09 -7.50
CA ILE A 171 0.24 -23.26 -7.83
C ILE A 171 1.02 -23.86 -9.02
N HIS A 172 1.19 -25.18 -9.07
CA HIS A 172 1.85 -25.86 -10.20
C HIS A 172 1.02 -25.80 -11.48
N ASP A 173 -0.30 -25.90 -11.39
CA ASP A 173 -1.16 -25.79 -12.58
C ASP A 173 -1.13 -24.38 -13.18
N ILE A 174 -1.08 -23.35 -12.33
CA ILE A 174 -0.84 -21.97 -12.80
C ILE A 174 0.52 -21.86 -13.49
N GLU A 175 1.58 -22.43 -12.89
CA GLU A 175 2.93 -22.42 -13.44
C GLU A 175 3.00 -22.99 -14.87
N LYS A 176 2.34 -24.13 -15.11
CA LYS A 176 2.31 -24.80 -16.42
C LYS A 176 1.68 -23.95 -17.54
N LEU A 177 0.71 -23.09 -17.17
CA LEU A 177 -0.07 -22.29 -18.13
C LEU A 177 0.46 -20.86 -18.31
N LEU A 178 1.37 -20.41 -17.44
CA LEU A 178 1.92 -19.07 -17.54
C LEU A 178 2.87 -18.92 -18.73
N PRO A 179 2.87 -17.73 -19.40
CA PRO A 179 3.82 -17.45 -20.47
C PRO A 179 5.27 -17.51 -19.98
N LYS A 180 6.18 -17.96 -20.85
CA LYS A 180 7.64 -18.04 -20.57
C LYS A 180 8.23 -16.72 -20.03
N SER A 181 7.67 -15.58 -20.43
CA SER A 181 8.11 -14.26 -19.98
C SER A 181 7.74 -13.94 -18.53
N VAL A 182 6.82 -14.67 -17.92
CA VAL A 182 6.30 -14.39 -16.57
C VAL A 182 6.55 -15.53 -15.60
N VAL A 183 6.66 -16.77 -16.11
CA VAL A 183 6.73 -17.99 -15.28
C VAL A 183 7.90 -17.96 -14.29
N LEU A 184 9.09 -17.50 -14.68
CA LEU A 184 10.24 -17.42 -13.78
C LEU A 184 10.02 -16.39 -12.67
N ALA A 185 9.44 -15.22 -12.99
CA ALA A 185 9.07 -14.22 -11.98
C ALA A 185 7.99 -14.76 -11.01
N TYR A 186 7.06 -15.55 -11.50
CA TYR A 186 6.05 -16.24 -10.69
C TYR A 186 6.67 -17.26 -9.74
N LYS A 187 7.52 -18.16 -10.24
CA LYS A 187 8.27 -19.14 -9.43
C LYS A 187 9.09 -18.46 -8.34
N PHE A 188 9.73 -17.36 -8.71
CA PHE A 188 10.51 -16.56 -7.79
C PHE A 188 9.64 -15.97 -6.67
N ALA A 189 8.47 -15.40 -7.00
CA ALA A 189 7.52 -14.87 -6.02
C ALA A 189 7.02 -15.95 -5.05
N CYS A 190 6.68 -17.14 -5.58
CA CYS A 190 6.23 -18.29 -4.78
C CYS A 190 7.32 -18.84 -3.86
N SER A 191 8.60 -18.72 -4.24
CA SER A 191 9.74 -19.32 -3.53
C SER A 191 10.44 -18.36 -2.57
N THR A 192 10.22 -17.05 -2.69
CA THR A 192 10.92 -16.04 -1.88
C THR A 192 10.00 -15.15 -1.07
N GLY A 193 8.72 -15.11 -1.43
CA GLY A 193 7.72 -14.26 -0.77
C GLY A 193 8.00 -12.76 -0.86
N LEU A 194 8.82 -12.30 -1.79
CA LEU A 194 9.10 -10.88 -1.99
C LEU A 194 7.83 -10.12 -2.37
N ARG A 195 7.74 -8.84 -1.92
CA ARG A 195 6.69 -7.95 -2.42
C ARG A 195 6.93 -7.66 -3.90
N ALA A 196 5.86 -7.50 -4.70
CA ALA A 196 5.99 -7.21 -6.13
C ALA A 196 6.92 -6.00 -6.41
N GLY A 197 6.90 -4.98 -5.56
CA GLY A 197 7.80 -3.83 -5.67
C GLY A 197 9.27 -4.15 -5.36
N GLU A 198 9.54 -5.05 -4.41
CA GLU A 198 10.88 -5.54 -4.10
C GLU A 198 11.41 -6.37 -5.28
N GLN A 199 10.65 -7.33 -5.75
CA GLN A 199 11.01 -8.20 -6.86
C GLN A 199 11.31 -7.42 -8.15
N ARG A 200 10.51 -6.39 -8.47
CA ARG A 200 10.72 -5.55 -9.67
C ARG A 200 11.99 -4.71 -9.62
N ALA A 201 12.47 -4.41 -8.43
CA ALA A 201 13.67 -3.61 -8.22
C ALA A 201 14.95 -4.44 -8.10
N LEU A 202 14.85 -5.77 -8.12
CA LEU A 202 16.03 -6.64 -8.04
C LEU A 202 16.94 -6.46 -9.23
N THR A 203 18.23 -6.32 -8.95
CA THR A 203 19.31 -6.32 -9.92
C THR A 203 20.17 -7.56 -9.73
N TRP A 204 21.01 -7.88 -10.70
CA TRP A 204 21.87 -9.06 -10.62
C TRP A 204 22.86 -9.03 -9.46
N GLU A 205 23.25 -7.84 -8.98
CA GLU A 205 24.08 -7.68 -7.77
C GLU A 205 23.41 -8.17 -6.48
N ASP A 206 22.06 -8.26 -6.48
CA ASP A 206 21.31 -8.75 -5.32
C ASP A 206 21.23 -10.28 -5.24
N ILE A 207 21.65 -11.00 -6.30
CA ILE A 207 21.62 -12.47 -6.38
C ILE A 207 23.02 -13.03 -6.10
N ASP A 208 23.14 -13.73 -4.97
CA ASP A 208 24.35 -14.49 -4.67
C ASP A 208 24.23 -15.93 -5.20
N PHE A 209 24.86 -16.19 -6.34
CA PHE A 209 24.87 -17.52 -6.98
C PHE A 209 25.67 -18.57 -6.19
N LYS A 210 26.56 -18.15 -5.29
CA LYS A 210 27.39 -19.08 -4.51
C LYS A 210 26.66 -19.52 -3.23
N MET A 211 26.06 -18.53 -2.53
CA MET A 211 25.34 -18.78 -1.29
C MET A 211 23.87 -19.16 -1.52
N PHE A 212 23.39 -19.10 -2.76
CA PHE A 212 21.98 -19.37 -3.10
C PHE A 212 21.00 -18.46 -2.40
N GLU A 213 21.28 -17.16 -2.41
CA GLU A 213 20.51 -16.17 -1.66
C GLU A 213 20.17 -14.94 -2.51
N VAL A 214 19.14 -14.24 -2.09
CA VAL A 214 18.80 -12.91 -2.61
C VAL A 214 18.78 -11.88 -1.50
N THR A 215 19.45 -10.75 -1.71
CA THR A 215 19.45 -9.60 -0.82
C THR A 215 18.34 -8.62 -1.20
N VAL A 216 17.45 -8.32 -0.27
CA VAL A 216 16.33 -7.39 -0.46
C VAL A 216 16.60 -6.11 0.29
N ASN A 217 17.09 -5.08 -0.39
CA ASN A 217 17.46 -3.79 0.20
C ASN A 217 16.78 -2.60 -0.49
N LYS A 218 16.08 -2.84 -1.61
CA LYS A 218 15.44 -1.82 -2.46
C LYS A 218 14.05 -2.27 -2.92
N ALA A 219 13.24 -1.31 -3.34
CA ALA A 219 11.91 -1.57 -3.89
C ALA A 219 11.58 -0.54 -4.97
N ALA A 220 10.77 -0.95 -5.95
CA ALA A 220 10.25 -0.07 -6.99
C ALA A 220 9.39 1.05 -6.38
N LYS A 221 9.69 2.29 -6.77
CA LYS A 221 8.93 3.49 -6.38
C LYS A 221 8.55 4.27 -7.62
N ILE A 222 7.26 4.58 -7.78
CA ILE A 222 6.70 5.18 -9.00
C ILE A 222 7.24 6.61 -9.26
N LYS A 223 7.75 7.29 -8.23
CA LYS A 223 8.10 8.74 -8.29
C LYS A 223 9.53 9.07 -7.89
N VAL A 224 10.42 8.11 -7.94
CA VAL A 224 11.85 8.33 -7.74
C VAL A 224 12.52 8.24 -9.09
N GLU A 225 13.44 9.14 -9.37
CA GLU A 225 14.29 9.06 -10.55
C GLU A 225 14.97 7.69 -10.59
N GLY A 226 14.91 7.01 -11.75
CA GLY A 226 15.29 5.61 -11.86
C GLY A 226 14.29 4.59 -11.29
N GLY A 227 13.17 5.03 -10.68
CA GLY A 227 12.07 4.17 -10.23
C GLY A 227 12.39 3.26 -9.04
N VAL A 228 13.61 3.32 -8.46
CA VAL A 228 14.07 2.48 -7.35
C VAL A 228 14.33 3.32 -6.10
N GLY A 229 13.99 2.82 -4.94
CA GLY A 229 14.32 3.46 -3.67
C GLY A 229 14.53 2.44 -2.57
N ARG A 230 15.23 2.83 -1.50
CA ARG A 230 15.43 1.96 -0.33
C ARG A 230 14.10 1.47 0.22
N VAL A 231 14.09 0.27 0.77
CA VAL A 231 12.94 -0.28 1.49
C VAL A 231 12.51 0.64 2.64
N LYS A 232 11.23 0.57 3.04
CA LYS A 232 10.63 1.54 3.98
C LYS A 232 11.18 1.45 5.41
N THR A 233 11.60 0.27 5.84
CA THR A 233 12.04 0.01 7.21
C THR A 233 13.37 -0.74 7.21
N ARG A 234 14.13 -0.65 8.32
CA ARG A 234 15.38 -1.37 8.51
C ARG A 234 15.17 -2.90 8.45
N THR A 235 14.04 -3.39 8.97
CA THR A 235 13.63 -4.80 8.95
C THR A 235 13.26 -5.33 7.56
N SER A 236 13.01 -4.43 6.60
CA SER A 236 12.79 -4.83 5.20
C SER A 236 14.09 -5.17 4.47
N ASN A 237 15.25 -4.77 5.01
CA ASN A 237 16.57 -5.21 4.52
C ASN A 237 16.82 -6.61 5.07
N ARG A 238 16.87 -7.60 4.19
CA ARG A 238 16.99 -9.01 4.55
C ARG A 238 17.58 -9.84 3.43
N THR A 239 18.12 -11.00 3.78
CA THR A 239 18.53 -12.03 2.85
C THR A 239 17.52 -13.18 2.89
N VAL A 240 17.15 -13.68 1.72
CA VAL A 240 16.20 -14.79 1.57
C VAL A 240 16.87 -15.91 0.79
N PRO A 241 16.91 -17.15 1.33
CA PRO A 241 17.48 -18.29 0.62
C PRO A 241 16.62 -18.68 -0.59
N ILE A 242 17.27 -19.13 -1.65
CA ILE A 242 16.67 -19.58 -2.91
C ILE A 242 16.95 -21.07 -3.12
N LYS A 243 15.95 -21.83 -3.56
CA LYS A 243 16.12 -23.24 -3.91
C LYS A 243 17.12 -23.40 -5.07
N ASN A 244 17.96 -24.43 -5.01
CA ASN A 244 18.96 -24.72 -6.04
C ASN A 244 18.38 -24.81 -7.46
N THR A 245 17.19 -25.38 -7.63
CA THR A 245 16.52 -25.48 -8.93
C THR A 245 16.17 -24.11 -9.51
N LEU A 246 15.63 -23.20 -8.68
CA LEU A 246 15.31 -21.85 -9.10
C LEU A 246 16.57 -21.01 -9.34
N MET A 247 17.63 -21.24 -8.57
CA MET A 247 18.92 -20.56 -8.76
C MET A 247 19.53 -20.93 -10.12
N LYS A 248 19.44 -22.20 -10.53
CA LYS A 248 19.86 -22.64 -11.87
C LYS A 248 19.09 -21.93 -12.97
N GLU A 249 17.77 -21.84 -12.85
CA GLU A 249 16.94 -21.10 -13.81
C GLU A 249 17.30 -19.61 -13.89
N LEU A 250 17.65 -18.98 -12.77
CA LEU A 250 18.14 -17.59 -12.74
C LEU A 250 19.51 -17.47 -13.42
N GLN A 251 20.38 -18.44 -13.22
CA GLN A 251 21.70 -18.48 -13.88
C GLN A 251 21.56 -18.66 -15.40
N GLU A 252 20.65 -19.52 -15.84
CA GLU A 252 20.31 -19.68 -17.25
C GLU A 252 19.76 -18.37 -17.85
N LEU A 253 18.87 -17.68 -17.12
CA LEU A 253 18.38 -16.37 -17.53
C LEU A 253 19.50 -15.35 -17.66
N TYR A 254 20.43 -15.27 -16.67
CA TYR A 254 21.59 -14.39 -16.68
C TYR A 254 22.48 -14.62 -17.90
N ILE A 255 22.76 -15.90 -18.23
CA ILE A 255 23.55 -16.29 -19.41
C ILE A 255 22.81 -15.92 -20.69
N LYS A 256 21.49 -16.23 -20.78
CA LYS A 256 20.64 -15.90 -21.93
C LYS A 256 20.54 -14.41 -22.21
N GLN A 257 20.60 -13.58 -21.18
CA GLN A 257 20.65 -12.12 -21.30
C GLN A 257 22.04 -11.59 -21.71
N GLY A 258 23.00 -12.46 -21.99
CA GLY A 258 24.36 -12.09 -22.37
C GLY A 258 25.24 -11.66 -21.20
N ARG A 259 24.96 -12.12 -19.98
CA ARG A 259 25.66 -11.76 -18.74
C ARG A 259 25.68 -10.25 -18.54
N PRO A 260 24.54 -9.61 -18.37
CA PRO A 260 24.45 -8.16 -18.27
C PRO A 260 25.20 -7.62 -17.05
N ALA A 261 25.40 -6.30 -17.02
CA ALA A 261 26.00 -5.64 -15.85
C ALA A 261 25.21 -5.96 -14.57
N GLN A 262 25.91 -6.04 -13.46
CA GLN A 262 25.31 -6.38 -12.15
C GLN A 262 24.18 -5.43 -11.73
N THR A 263 24.19 -4.19 -12.21
CA THR A 263 23.14 -3.18 -11.97
C THR A 263 21.89 -3.37 -12.84
N HIS A 264 21.87 -4.29 -13.79
CA HIS A 264 20.70 -4.58 -14.61
C HIS A 264 19.64 -5.33 -13.81
N LEU A 265 18.37 -5.05 -14.11
CA LEU A 265 17.22 -5.67 -13.47
C LEU A 265 17.11 -7.15 -13.83
N VAL A 266 16.92 -8.02 -12.84
CA VAL A 266 16.72 -9.46 -13.03
C VAL A 266 15.44 -9.72 -13.84
N PHE A 267 14.35 -9.04 -13.50
CA PHE A 267 13.04 -9.15 -14.14
C PHE A 267 12.68 -7.88 -14.93
N GLY A 268 13.68 -7.28 -15.58
CA GLY A 268 13.49 -6.09 -16.40
C GLY A 268 12.93 -6.39 -17.78
N THR A 269 12.51 -5.34 -18.49
CA THR A 269 12.23 -5.40 -19.93
C THR A 269 13.56 -5.49 -20.71
N LYS A 270 13.46 -5.73 -22.02
CA LYS A 270 14.63 -5.74 -22.92
C LYS A 270 15.43 -4.40 -22.92
N TYR A 271 14.81 -3.31 -22.44
CA TYR A 271 15.44 -2.01 -22.31
C TYR A 271 15.93 -1.73 -20.87
N ASN A 272 16.05 -2.74 -20.05
CA ASN A 272 16.42 -2.64 -18.63
C ASN A 272 15.50 -1.70 -17.83
N THR A 273 14.22 -1.64 -18.17
CA THR A 273 13.21 -0.90 -17.42
C THR A 273 12.34 -1.84 -16.58
N MET A 274 11.80 -1.34 -15.47
CA MET A 274 10.93 -2.16 -14.63
C MET A 274 9.63 -2.55 -15.33
N VAL A 275 9.30 -3.83 -15.30
CA VAL A 275 8.01 -4.34 -15.77
C VAL A 275 6.87 -3.68 -14.97
N ASN A 276 5.77 -3.30 -15.64
CA ASN A 276 4.59 -2.80 -14.94
C ASN A 276 3.95 -3.93 -14.10
N THR A 277 3.56 -3.62 -12.86
CA THR A 277 2.86 -4.59 -11.99
C THR A 277 1.55 -5.09 -12.59
N SER A 278 0.88 -4.28 -13.43
CA SER A 278 -0.33 -4.69 -14.14
C SER A 278 -0.06 -5.86 -15.07
N THR A 279 1.09 -5.89 -15.77
CA THR A 279 1.46 -6.97 -16.71
C THR A 279 1.50 -8.32 -16.00
N TRP A 280 2.20 -8.44 -14.88
CA TRP A 280 2.25 -9.67 -14.11
C TRP A 280 0.88 -10.08 -13.57
N ARG A 281 0.12 -9.09 -13.05
CA ARG A 281 -1.22 -9.33 -12.52
C ARG A 281 -2.18 -9.82 -13.61
N GLU A 282 -2.19 -9.21 -14.77
CA GLU A 282 -3.08 -9.56 -15.88
C GLU A 282 -2.81 -10.97 -16.40
N GLN A 283 -1.53 -11.34 -16.59
CA GLN A 283 -1.16 -12.69 -16.99
C GLN A 283 -1.56 -13.73 -15.94
N LEU A 284 -1.30 -13.46 -14.66
CA LEU A 284 -1.72 -14.32 -13.56
C LEU A 284 -3.24 -14.50 -13.55
N GLN A 285 -4.00 -13.40 -13.61
CA GLN A 285 -5.46 -13.44 -13.58
C GLN A 285 -6.06 -14.15 -14.80
N LYS A 286 -5.44 -14.00 -15.98
CA LYS A 286 -5.88 -14.73 -17.18
C LYS A 286 -5.82 -16.23 -16.97
N VAL A 287 -4.71 -16.76 -16.45
CA VAL A 287 -4.54 -18.19 -16.16
C VAL A 287 -5.45 -18.64 -15.01
N VAL A 288 -5.53 -17.88 -13.93
CA VAL A 288 -6.39 -18.24 -12.79
C VAL A 288 -7.86 -18.36 -13.19
N ARG A 289 -8.36 -17.50 -14.09
CA ARG A 289 -9.75 -17.58 -14.59
C ARG A 289 -10.01 -18.84 -15.42
N GLN A 290 -8.99 -19.42 -16.04
CA GLN A 290 -9.11 -20.70 -16.77
C GLN A 290 -9.20 -21.89 -15.81
N LEU A 291 -8.56 -21.80 -14.64
CA LEU A 291 -8.47 -22.88 -13.68
C LEU A 291 -9.54 -22.83 -12.59
N SER A 292 -10.04 -21.64 -12.28
CA SER A 292 -10.99 -21.45 -11.16
C SER A 292 -11.68 -20.08 -11.21
N ASN A 293 -12.75 -19.93 -10.40
CA ASN A 293 -13.42 -18.65 -10.17
C ASN A 293 -12.70 -17.78 -9.10
N LYS A 294 -11.49 -18.16 -8.66
CA LYS A 294 -10.75 -17.44 -7.63
C LYS A 294 -10.16 -16.14 -8.22
N ASN A 295 -10.03 -15.14 -7.38
CA ASN A 295 -9.34 -13.90 -7.71
C ASN A 295 -7.97 -13.89 -7.01
N LEU A 296 -6.91 -14.19 -7.74
CA LEU A 296 -5.56 -14.25 -7.22
C LEU A 296 -4.78 -12.99 -7.59
N THR A 297 -4.08 -12.42 -6.63
CA THR A 297 -3.18 -11.29 -6.85
C THR A 297 -1.72 -11.74 -6.71
N TRP A 298 -0.77 -10.93 -7.22
CA TRP A 298 0.66 -11.21 -6.99
C TRP A 298 1.04 -11.26 -5.50
N HIS A 299 0.30 -10.56 -4.66
CA HIS A 299 0.51 -10.59 -3.21
C HIS A 299 0.07 -11.91 -2.56
N ASP A 300 -0.85 -12.64 -3.17
CA ASP A 300 -1.28 -13.95 -2.67
C ASP A 300 -0.19 -15.02 -2.84
N LEU A 301 0.74 -14.86 -3.79
CA LEU A 301 1.92 -15.70 -3.91
C LEU A 301 2.85 -15.56 -2.69
N ARG A 302 2.93 -14.34 -2.16
CA ARG A 302 3.65 -14.09 -0.90
C ARG A 302 2.92 -14.73 0.29
N HIS A 303 1.58 -14.75 0.31
CA HIS A 303 0.82 -15.49 1.32
C HIS A 303 1.05 -17.00 1.20
N TYR A 304 1.12 -17.52 -0.02
CA TYR A 304 1.48 -18.91 -0.26
C TYR A 304 2.87 -19.24 0.30
N TYR A 305 3.89 -18.44 -0.02
CA TYR A 305 5.23 -18.61 0.55
C TYR A 305 5.20 -18.65 2.08
N ALA A 306 4.54 -17.66 2.72
CA ALA A 306 4.46 -17.60 4.17
C ALA A 306 3.79 -18.82 4.77
N SER A 307 2.72 -19.33 4.15
CA SER A 307 2.04 -20.55 4.63
C SER A 307 2.95 -21.79 4.54
N LYS A 308 3.75 -21.89 3.46
CA LYS A 308 4.72 -22.98 3.31
C LYS A 308 5.88 -22.89 4.30
N MET A 309 6.35 -21.68 4.60
CA MET A 309 7.40 -21.50 5.61
C MET A 309 6.89 -21.80 7.02
N LEU A 310 5.65 -21.41 7.36
CA LEU A 310 5.05 -21.80 8.65
C LEU A 310 4.90 -23.32 8.79
N GLU A 311 4.50 -24.02 7.71
CA GLU A 311 4.49 -25.48 7.68
C GLU A 311 5.88 -26.08 7.91
N PHE A 312 6.87 -25.54 7.21
CA PHE A 312 8.23 -26.07 7.24
C PHE A 312 8.93 -25.82 8.58
N TYR A 313 8.77 -24.63 9.17
CA TYR A 313 9.38 -24.23 10.43
C TYR A 313 8.50 -24.52 11.67
N GLY A 314 7.49 -25.39 11.57
CA GLY A 314 6.66 -25.80 12.70
C GLY A 314 6.00 -24.63 13.44
N ASN A 315 5.50 -23.64 12.70
CA ASN A 315 4.88 -22.41 13.23
C ASN A 315 5.84 -21.41 13.91
N ASP A 316 7.14 -21.47 13.64
CA ASP A 316 8.07 -20.43 14.07
C ASP A 316 7.77 -19.08 13.36
N VAL A 317 6.93 -18.29 14.02
CA VAL A 317 6.47 -16.99 13.53
C VAL A 317 7.61 -16.00 13.41
N TRP A 318 8.61 -16.08 14.28
CA TRP A 318 9.74 -15.15 14.29
C TRP A 318 10.58 -15.32 13.02
N THR A 319 10.97 -16.56 12.72
CA THR A 319 11.72 -16.88 11.49
C THR A 319 10.93 -16.48 10.24
N VAL A 320 9.64 -16.84 10.16
CA VAL A 320 8.82 -16.46 9.00
C VAL A 320 8.63 -14.95 8.89
N SER A 321 8.44 -14.24 10.00
CA SER A 321 8.34 -12.78 10.02
C SER A 321 9.60 -12.11 9.47
N ASN A 322 10.78 -12.62 9.83
CA ASN A 322 12.07 -12.13 9.33
C ASN A 322 12.24 -12.39 7.83
N LEU A 323 11.97 -13.60 7.36
CA LEU A 323 12.00 -13.95 5.93
C LEU A 323 11.04 -13.08 5.11
N MET A 324 9.87 -12.78 5.66
CA MET A 324 8.88 -11.89 5.05
C MET A 324 9.29 -10.40 5.13
N GLY A 325 10.20 -10.00 6.01
CA GLY A 325 10.55 -8.60 6.24
C GLY A 325 9.36 -7.81 6.79
N HIS A 326 8.65 -8.34 7.79
CA HIS A 326 7.65 -7.62 8.54
C HIS A 326 8.34 -6.78 9.62
N SER A 327 7.92 -5.53 9.78
CA SER A 327 8.45 -4.63 10.82
C SER A 327 7.99 -4.98 12.22
N ASP A 328 6.93 -5.77 12.32
CA ASP A 328 6.31 -6.22 13.56
C ASP A 328 5.82 -7.66 13.36
N ILE A 329 6.19 -8.53 14.29
CA ILE A 329 5.78 -9.93 14.31
C ILE A 329 4.27 -10.10 14.40
N ALA A 330 3.58 -9.12 15.03
CA ALA A 330 2.12 -9.09 15.13
C ALA A 330 1.44 -9.05 13.74
N ILE A 331 2.12 -8.55 12.71
CA ILE A 331 1.61 -8.60 11.32
C ILE A 331 1.50 -10.04 10.86
N THR A 332 2.54 -10.86 11.11
CA THR A 332 2.56 -12.28 10.76
C THR A 332 1.50 -13.05 11.54
N GLN A 333 1.44 -12.86 12.87
CA GLN A 333 0.46 -13.51 13.73
C GLN A 333 -0.98 -13.16 13.32
N ARG A 334 -1.28 -11.90 13.09
CA ARG A 334 -2.62 -11.45 12.68
C ARG A 334 -3.03 -11.98 11.31
N THR A 335 -2.06 -12.08 10.40
CA THR A 335 -2.34 -12.49 9.01
C THR A 335 -2.46 -14.01 8.87
N TYR A 336 -1.67 -14.76 9.64
CA TYR A 336 -1.51 -16.21 9.46
C TYR A 336 -1.87 -17.03 10.71
N GLY A 337 -2.29 -16.39 11.81
CA GLY A 337 -2.57 -17.07 13.10
C GLY A 337 -3.60 -18.18 12.99
N HIS A 338 -4.62 -18.01 12.16
CA HIS A 338 -5.63 -19.05 11.91
C HIS A 338 -5.03 -20.31 11.26
N TRP A 339 -4.09 -20.16 10.31
CA TRP A 339 -3.40 -21.31 9.71
C TRP A 339 -2.49 -22.03 10.71
N MET A 340 -1.91 -21.28 11.63
CA MET A 340 -1.08 -21.84 12.70
C MET A 340 -1.90 -22.69 13.69
N GLN A 341 -3.10 -22.22 14.04
CA GLN A 341 -4.02 -22.98 14.91
C GLN A 341 -4.47 -24.27 14.23
N ASP A 342 -4.79 -24.22 12.93
CA ASP A 342 -5.14 -25.40 12.14
C ASP A 342 -4.00 -26.42 12.07
N LEU A 343 -2.76 -25.96 11.91
CA LEU A 343 -1.56 -26.82 11.87
C LEU A 343 -1.32 -27.46 13.25
N ALA A 344 -1.34 -26.68 14.33
CA ALA A 344 -1.17 -27.18 15.68
C ALA A 344 -2.24 -28.21 16.04
N ARG A 345 -3.50 -27.97 15.65
CA ARG A 345 -4.60 -28.93 15.84
C ARG A 345 -4.38 -30.21 15.06
N LYS A 346 -3.94 -30.14 13.80
CA LYS A 346 -3.63 -31.33 12.97
C LYS A 346 -2.48 -32.14 13.58
N GLN A 347 -1.40 -31.50 14.01
CA GLN A 347 -0.27 -32.16 14.64
C GLN A 347 -0.68 -32.85 15.93
N LYS A 348 -1.48 -32.18 16.78
CA LYS A 348 -2.01 -32.78 17.99
C LYS A 348 -2.85 -34.02 17.69
N LEU A 349 -3.79 -33.94 16.74
CA LEU A 349 -4.61 -35.06 16.32
C LEU A 349 -3.77 -36.23 15.79
N GLN A 350 -2.73 -35.97 15.00
CA GLN A 350 -1.81 -37.01 14.53
C GLN A 350 -1.06 -37.69 15.69
N ASN A 351 -0.57 -36.91 16.65
CA ASN A 351 0.10 -37.44 17.84
C ASN A 351 -0.87 -38.23 18.70
N ASP A 352 -2.07 -37.75 18.93
CA ASP A 352 -3.10 -38.45 19.72
C ASP A 352 -3.48 -39.79 19.03
N MET A 353 -3.68 -39.77 17.70
CA MET A 353 -3.96 -41.01 16.95
C MET A 353 -2.81 -42.02 16.96
N SER A 354 -1.56 -41.60 17.02
CA SER A 354 -0.40 -42.49 17.11
C SER A 354 -0.26 -43.17 18.45
N GLN A 355 -0.98 -42.68 19.47
CA GLN A 355 -0.99 -43.26 20.84
C GLN A 355 -2.18 -44.21 21.08
N ILE A 356 -3.13 -44.26 20.13
CA ILE A 356 -4.27 -45.19 20.23
C ILE A 356 -3.86 -46.56 19.63
N ASN A 357 -3.76 -47.56 20.48
CA ASN A 357 -3.63 -48.94 20.03
C ASN A 357 -5.03 -49.49 19.72
N PHE A 358 -5.25 -49.79 18.42
CA PHE A 358 -6.45 -50.49 17.97
C PHE A 358 -6.29 -52.00 18.16
#